data_bc8599187e11f01fbb421f83a2c75659
#
_entry.id   bc8599187e11f01fbb421f83a2c75659
#
_cell.length_a   1.000
_cell.length_b   1.000
_cell.length_c   1.000
_cell.angle_alpha   90.00
_cell.angle_beta   90.00
_cell.angle_gamma   90.00
#
_symmetry.space_group_name_H-M   'P 1'
#
loop_
_entity.id
_entity.type
_entity.pdbx_description
1 polymer ?
#
loop_
_entity_poly.entity_id
_entity_poly.type
_entity_poly.pdbx_seq_one_letter_code
_entity_poly.pdbx_strand_id
1 'polypeptide(L)'
;AIYAIPTNYSAEFEQFLHQLEKVGVARNVQLHWSTCWHTVNPTLVWLDDQNKTWSFYWDEWVEEVKTEGTRLPYTLKDPKDFPQKAADYTDVFILKEFDKDATISLSEIAKMLGLTRATVSYHYRQHVLKQGLIETSQVWFPRFDKAVSNFFIFIFRFNDEQKMARFASSLLDKPFVHSLGKIIGENIMFAHIYLPRSGLLGFKERLSKLIRSGLLQNYSYLIEDFEKRLKQ
;
A
#
# COMPACT_ATOMS: atom_id res chain seq x y z
N ALA A 1 -7.75 7.32 9.59
CA ALA A 1 -8.10 5.90 9.56
C ALA A 1 -8.24 5.44 8.11
N ILE A 2 -8.08 4.16 7.85
CA ILE A 2 -8.19 3.56 6.51
C ILE A 2 -9.20 2.42 6.63
N TYR A 3 -10.14 2.40 5.69
CA TYR A 3 -11.21 1.42 5.67
C TYR A 3 -11.34 0.83 4.27
N ALA A 4 -11.62 -0.48 4.19
CA ALA A 4 -12.07 -1.13 2.97
C ALA A 4 -13.60 -1.15 2.97
N ILE A 5 -14.21 -0.37 2.08
CA ILE A 5 -15.65 -0.24 1.97
C ILE A 5 -16.09 -0.83 0.63
N PRO A 6 -17.05 -1.75 0.60
CA PRO A 6 -17.62 -2.21 -0.66
C PRO A 6 -18.23 -1.02 -1.43
N THR A 7 -18.00 -0.95 -2.73
CA THR A 7 -18.36 0.21 -3.57
C THR A 7 -19.83 0.57 -3.53
N ASN A 8 -20.72 -0.40 -3.34
CA ASN A 8 -22.17 -0.19 -3.20
C ASN A 8 -22.58 0.49 -1.89
N TYR A 9 -21.68 0.60 -0.90
CA TYR A 9 -21.92 1.30 0.38
C TYR A 9 -21.16 2.63 0.49
N SER A 10 -20.56 3.12 -0.59
CA SER A 10 -19.77 4.36 -0.56
C SER A 10 -20.60 5.57 -0.12
N ALA A 11 -21.81 5.72 -0.67
CA ALA A 11 -22.71 6.83 -0.35
C ALA A 11 -23.19 6.80 1.12
N GLU A 12 -23.53 5.63 1.63
CA GLU A 12 -23.92 5.47 3.03
C GLU A 12 -22.75 5.76 3.98
N PHE A 13 -21.54 5.38 3.60
CA PHE A 13 -20.35 5.68 4.38
C PHE A 13 -20.04 7.16 4.42
N GLU A 14 -20.17 7.87 3.30
CA GLU A 14 -20.06 9.33 3.25
C GLU A 14 -21.08 10.02 4.15
N GLN A 15 -22.34 9.59 4.08
CA GLN A 15 -23.40 10.12 4.96
C GLN A 15 -23.10 9.87 6.44
N PHE A 16 -22.59 8.68 6.77
CA PHE A 16 -22.17 8.36 8.14
C PHE A 16 -21.08 9.33 8.63
N LEU A 17 -20.06 9.60 7.82
CA LEU A 17 -18.98 10.54 8.17
C LEU A 17 -19.52 11.96 8.38
N HIS A 18 -20.42 12.44 7.52
CA HIS A 18 -21.09 13.74 7.70
C HIS A 18 -21.92 13.81 8.98
N GLN A 19 -22.55 12.70 9.36
CA GLN A 19 -23.29 12.66 10.63
C GLN A 19 -22.34 12.76 11.82
N LEU A 20 -21.17 12.11 11.80
CA LEU A 20 -20.16 12.23 12.86
C LEU A 20 -19.67 13.68 13.03
N GLU A 21 -19.53 14.43 11.94
CA GLU A 21 -19.20 15.85 12.01
C GLU A 21 -20.36 16.66 12.61
N LYS A 22 -21.59 16.42 12.16
CA LYS A 22 -22.79 17.13 12.61
C LYS A 22 -23.06 16.97 14.12
N VAL A 23 -22.78 15.78 14.66
CA VAL A 23 -22.95 15.53 16.11
C VAL A 23 -21.70 15.87 16.92
N GLY A 24 -20.66 16.42 16.30
CA GLY A 24 -19.44 16.86 16.98
C GLY A 24 -18.49 15.76 17.43
N VAL A 25 -18.68 14.51 16.99
CA VAL A 25 -17.78 13.39 17.26
C VAL A 25 -16.48 13.51 16.45
N ALA A 26 -16.59 14.02 15.23
CA ALA A 26 -15.44 14.32 14.37
C ALA A 26 -15.45 15.79 13.95
N ARG A 27 -14.28 16.31 13.53
CA ARG A 27 -14.12 17.66 13.00
C ARG A 27 -13.23 17.64 11.77
N ASN A 28 -13.60 18.39 10.72
CA ASN A 28 -12.81 18.53 9.49
C ASN A 28 -12.52 17.16 8.85
N VAL A 29 -13.54 16.34 8.66
CA VAL A 29 -13.41 15.04 8.01
C VAL A 29 -13.06 15.26 6.53
N GLN A 30 -11.96 14.66 6.08
CA GLN A 30 -11.57 14.58 4.68
C GLN A 30 -11.60 13.12 4.27
N LEU A 31 -12.46 12.77 3.32
CA LEU A 31 -12.57 11.45 2.75
C LEU A 31 -11.87 11.41 1.40
N HIS A 32 -11.03 10.41 1.21
CA HIS A 32 -10.36 10.14 -0.06
C HIS A 32 -10.59 8.69 -0.46
N TRP A 33 -11.13 8.47 -1.63
CA TRP A 33 -11.21 7.14 -2.23
C TRP A 33 -9.91 6.82 -2.93
N SER A 34 -9.35 5.67 -2.65
CA SER A 34 -8.04 5.28 -3.19
C SER A 34 -8.10 3.98 -3.97
N THR A 35 -7.14 3.81 -4.87
CA THR A 35 -6.85 2.51 -5.46
C THR A 35 -6.44 1.52 -4.37
N CYS A 36 -6.42 0.22 -4.71
CA CYS A 36 -5.86 -0.77 -3.79
C CYS A 36 -4.38 -0.45 -3.48
N TRP A 37 -3.93 -0.96 -2.35
CA TRP A 37 -2.56 -0.75 -1.88
C TRP A 37 -1.59 -1.63 -2.65
N HIS A 38 -0.65 -0.98 -3.32
CA HIS A 38 0.48 -1.68 -3.88
C HIS A 38 1.55 -1.87 -2.81
N THR A 39 1.76 -3.10 -2.38
CA THR A 39 2.82 -3.43 -1.41
C THR A 39 4.17 -3.47 -2.12
N VAL A 40 5.17 -2.83 -1.53
CA VAL A 40 6.50 -2.68 -2.12
C VAL A 40 7.43 -3.81 -1.72
N ASN A 41 8.06 -4.44 -2.71
CA ASN A 41 9.11 -5.43 -2.53
C ASN A 41 10.48 -4.75 -2.60
N PRO A 42 11.17 -4.50 -1.48
CA PRO A 42 12.45 -3.80 -1.51
C PRO A 42 13.54 -4.64 -2.16
N THR A 43 14.37 -3.98 -2.94
CA THR A 43 15.63 -4.56 -3.39
C THR A 43 16.65 -4.55 -2.25
N LEU A 44 17.59 -5.50 -2.28
CA LEU A 44 18.69 -5.56 -1.30
C LEU A 44 19.86 -4.62 -1.66
N VAL A 45 19.78 -3.86 -2.76
CA VAL A 45 20.83 -2.93 -3.19
C VAL A 45 21.15 -1.89 -2.12
N TRP A 46 20.16 -1.53 -1.30
CA TRP A 46 20.31 -0.57 -0.22
C TRP A 46 20.74 -1.20 1.11
N LEU A 47 20.94 -2.52 1.15
CA LEU A 47 21.42 -3.24 2.34
C LEU A 47 22.95 -3.28 2.33
N ASP A 48 23.56 -2.74 3.38
CA ASP A 48 24.98 -2.94 3.66
C ASP A 48 25.16 -4.32 4.30
N ASP A 49 25.67 -5.26 3.52
CA ASP A 49 25.85 -6.64 3.95
C ASP A 49 26.87 -6.80 5.07
N GLN A 50 27.85 -5.89 5.16
CA GLN A 50 28.89 -5.96 6.19
C GLN A 50 28.35 -5.51 7.56
N ASN A 51 27.64 -4.40 7.57
CA ASN A 51 27.10 -3.82 8.79
C ASN A 51 25.68 -4.28 9.10
N LYS A 52 25.04 -5.06 8.21
CA LYS A 52 23.64 -5.50 8.31
C LYS A 52 22.66 -4.32 8.55
N THR A 53 22.95 -3.20 7.92
CA THR A 53 22.17 -1.96 8.03
C THR A 53 21.72 -1.48 6.66
N TRP A 54 20.65 -0.69 6.64
CA TRP A 54 20.20 -0.05 5.41
C TRP A 54 20.92 1.30 5.23
N SER A 55 21.57 1.47 4.08
CA SER A 55 22.13 2.75 3.64
C SER A 55 21.13 3.48 2.77
N PHE A 56 21.01 4.79 2.96
CA PHE A 56 20.04 5.60 2.22
C PHE A 56 20.75 6.42 1.13
N TYR A 57 20.67 5.96 -0.09
CA TYR A 57 21.24 6.61 -1.28
C TYR A 57 20.25 7.67 -1.81
N TRP A 58 20.04 8.73 -1.02
CA TRP A 58 19.01 9.74 -1.29
C TRP A 58 19.21 10.52 -2.58
N ASP A 59 20.45 10.83 -2.96
CA ASP A 59 20.72 11.62 -4.16
C ASP A 59 20.53 10.78 -5.42
N GLU A 60 20.90 9.49 -5.39
CA GLU A 60 20.64 8.54 -6.46
C GLU A 60 19.12 8.34 -6.66
N TRP A 61 18.37 8.22 -5.56
CA TRP A 61 16.91 8.17 -5.66
C TRP A 61 16.32 9.41 -6.33
N VAL A 62 16.82 10.62 -6.05
CA VAL A 62 16.34 11.83 -6.73
C VAL A 62 16.61 11.78 -8.23
N GLU A 63 17.77 11.24 -8.66
CA GLU A 63 18.06 11.06 -10.09
C GLU A 63 17.14 9.99 -10.72
N GLU A 64 16.84 8.91 -10.03
CA GLU A 64 15.85 7.92 -10.49
C GLU A 64 14.48 8.58 -10.74
N VAL A 65 13.99 9.41 -9.82
CA VAL A 65 12.71 10.14 -10.01
C VAL A 65 12.69 10.98 -11.29
N LYS A 66 13.86 11.50 -11.71
CA LYS A 66 13.95 12.30 -12.94
C LYS A 66 13.92 11.46 -14.22
N THR A 67 14.44 10.26 -14.15
CA THR A 67 14.70 9.42 -15.33
C THR A 67 13.73 8.27 -15.49
N GLU A 68 13.21 7.72 -14.40
CA GLU A 68 12.37 6.53 -14.41
C GLU A 68 10.91 6.82 -14.74
N GLY A 69 10.29 5.78 -15.28
CA GLY A 69 8.85 5.52 -15.35
C GLY A 69 8.01 6.57 -16.08
N THR A 70 7.45 6.18 -17.21
CA THR A 70 6.47 7.04 -17.91
C THR A 70 5.03 6.58 -17.70
N ARG A 71 4.82 5.45 -17.00
CA ARG A 71 3.49 4.86 -16.80
C ARG A 71 3.29 4.47 -15.36
N LEU A 72 2.12 4.77 -14.82
CA LEU A 72 1.72 4.29 -13.50
C LEU A 72 1.71 2.76 -13.46
N PRO A 73 2.20 2.18 -12.35
CA PRO A 73 1.97 0.77 -12.04
C PRO A 73 0.48 0.44 -12.17
N TYR A 74 0.18 -0.78 -12.65
CA TYR A 74 -1.22 -1.18 -12.90
C TYR A 74 -2.11 -1.00 -11.66
N THR A 75 -1.60 -1.34 -10.49
CA THR A 75 -2.28 -1.24 -9.20
C THR A 75 -2.59 0.19 -8.75
N LEU A 76 -1.90 1.19 -9.33
CA LEU A 76 -2.13 2.61 -9.06
C LEU A 76 -2.99 3.31 -10.13
N LYS A 77 -3.44 2.57 -11.15
CA LYS A 77 -4.39 3.11 -12.12
C LYS A 77 -5.78 3.21 -11.53
N ASP A 78 -6.50 4.25 -11.94
CA ASP A 78 -7.92 4.37 -11.58
C ASP A 78 -8.69 3.14 -12.09
N PRO A 79 -9.57 2.58 -11.27
CA PRO A 79 -10.41 1.48 -11.68
C PRO A 79 -11.32 1.95 -12.82
N LYS A 80 -11.05 1.46 -14.01
CA LYS A 80 -11.99 1.51 -15.12
C LYS A 80 -12.71 0.18 -15.10
N ASP A 81 -13.98 0.18 -14.71
CA ASP A 81 -14.86 -1.00 -14.77
C ASP A 81 -14.12 -2.31 -14.49
N PHE A 82 -13.66 -2.47 -13.25
CA PHE A 82 -13.15 -3.78 -12.84
C PHE A 82 -14.31 -4.77 -12.99
N PRO A 83 -14.21 -5.77 -13.87
CA PRO A 83 -15.12 -6.87 -13.79
C PRO A 83 -15.05 -7.38 -12.35
N GLN A 84 -16.19 -7.35 -11.64
CA GLN A 84 -16.23 -7.93 -10.32
C GLN A 84 -15.80 -9.39 -10.47
N LYS A 85 -14.60 -9.70 -10.00
CA LYS A 85 -14.15 -11.07 -9.94
C LYS A 85 -15.07 -11.74 -8.95
N ALA A 86 -15.91 -12.64 -9.45
CA ALA A 86 -16.86 -13.34 -8.62
C ALA A 86 -16.09 -14.32 -7.72
N ALA A 87 -15.80 -13.88 -6.49
CA ALA A 87 -15.27 -14.74 -5.44
C ALA A 87 -16.46 -15.25 -4.59
N ASP A 88 -16.53 -16.54 -4.38
CA ASP A 88 -17.49 -17.12 -3.45
C ASP A 88 -16.88 -17.32 -2.04
N TYR A 89 -17.69 -17.85 -1.14
CA TYR A 89 -17.26 -18.11 0.24
C TYR A 89 -16.02 -19.00 0.32
N THR A 90 -15.93 -20.04 -0.53
CA THR A 90 -14.79 -20.97 -0.56
C THR A 90 -13.51 -20.24 -0.99
N ASP A 91 -13.58 -19.38 -2.00
CA ASP A 91 -12.44 -18.58 -2.48
C ASP A 91 -11.94 -17.65 -1.39
N VAL A 92 -12.85 -16.92 -0.75
CA VAL A 92 -12.50 -15.99 0.36
C VAL A 92 -11.92 -16.75 1.55
N PHE A 93 -12.44 -17.94 1.87
CA PHE A 93 -11.89 -18.74 2.96
C PHE A 93 -10.48 -19.25 2.64
N ILE A 94 -10.23 -19.69 1.39
CA ILE A 94 -8.88 -20.08 0.93
C ILE A 94 -7.91 -18.91 1.09
N LEU A 95 -8.27 -17.72 0.61
CA LEU A 95 -7.45 -16.50 0.74
C LEU A 95 -7.13 -16.18 2.19
N LYS A 96 -8.15 -16.20 3.06
CA LYS A 96 -7.99 -15.94 4.49
C LYS A 96 -7.03 -16.90 5.18
N GLU A 97 -7.08 -18.20 4.86
CA GLU A 97 -6.20 -19.16 5.49
C GLU A 97 -4.76 -19.05 4.96
N PHE A 98 -4.56 -18.74 3.68
CA PHE A 98 -3.23 -18.42 3.14
C PHE A 98 -2.64 -17.11 3.69
N ASP A 99 -3.47 -16.12 4.01
CA ASP A 99 -3.02 -14.88 4.65
C ASP A 99 -2.49 -15.12 6.09
N LYS A 100 -3.08 -16.09 6.80
CA LYS A 100 -2.62 -16.49 8.14
C LYS A 100 -1.36 -17.36 8.09
N ASP A 101 -1.33 -18.33 7.17
CA ASP A 101 -0.26 -19.28 7.00
C ASP A 101 -0.10 -19.67 5.52
N ALA A 102 0.88 -19.07 4.86
CA ALA A 102 1.16 -19.34 3.45
C ALA A 102 1.61 -20.78 3.18
N THR A 103 1.92 -21.56 4.21
CA THR A 103 2.35 -22.97 4.10
C THR A 103 1.22 -23.97 4.29
N ILE A 104 0.00 -23.51 4.64
CA ILE A 104 -1.16 -24.38 4.86
C ILE A 104 -1.48 -25.21 3.62
N SER A 105 -1.76 -26.50 3.80
CA SER A 105 -2.12 -27.38 2.71
C SER A 105 -3.59 -27.24 2.30
N LEU A 106 -3.87 -27.42 0.99
CA LEU A 106 -5.26 -27.46 0.51
C LEU A 106 -6.08 -28.60 1.15
N SER A 107 -5.44 -29.65 1.66
CA SER A 107 -6.10 -30.74 2.38
C SER A 107 -6.57 -30.30 3.77
N GLU A 108 -5.82 -29.45 4.46
CA GLU A 108 -6.22 -28.87 5.75
C GLU A 108 -7.36 -27.88 5.56
N ILE A 109 -7.28 -27.01 4.55
CA ILE A 109 -8.38 -26.11 4.20
C ILE A 109 -9.66 -26.88 3.88
N ALA A 110 -9.54 -28.00 3.12
CA ALA A 110 -10.68 -28.86 2.79
C ALA A 110 -11.34 -29.45 4.05
N LYS A 111 -10.54 -29.91 5.02
CA LYS A 111 -11.07 -30.40 6.32
C LYS A 111 -11.80 -29.30 7.09
N MET A 112 -11.28 -28.07 7.12
CA MET A 112 -11.89 -26.92 7.78
C MET A 112 -13.25 -26.56 7.17
N LEU A 113 -13.37 -26.67 5.83
CA LEU A 113 -14.58 -26.37 5.10
C LEU A 113 -15.58 -27.54 5.04
N GLY A 114 -15.21 -28.75 5.46
CA GLY A 114 -16.02 -29.94 5.27
C GLY A 114 -16.16 -30.34 3.77
N LEU A 115 -15.19 -29.94 2.93
CA LEU A 115 -15.18 -30.19 1.49
C LEU A 115 -14.14 -31.25 1.12
N THR A 116 -14.19 -31.72 -0.13
CA THR A 116 -13.12 -32.58 -0.68
C THR A 116 -11.89 -31.74 -1.06
N ARG A 117 -10.69 -32.35 -0.98
CA ARG A 117 -9.47 -31.72 -1.49
C ARG A 117 -9.59 -31.33 -2.97
N ALA A 118 -10.29 -32.14 -3.77
CA ALA A 118 -10.50 -31.87 -5.19
C ALA A 118 -11.30 -30.59 -5.41
N THR A 119 -12.37 -30.39 -4.64
CA THR A 119 -13.18 -29.16 -4.68
C THR A 119 -12.34 -27.92 -4.32
N VAL A 120 -11.63 -27.96 -3.20
CA VAL A 120 -10.78 -26.82 -2.78
C VAL A 120 -9.65 -26.56 -3.80
N SER A 121 -9.05 -27.61 -4.36
CA SER A 121 -8.04 -27.48 -5.42
C SER A 121 -8.61 -26.85 -6.69
N TYR A 122 -9.86 -27.15 -7.04
CA TYR A 122 -10.56 -26.51 -8.17
C TYR A 122 -10.73 -25.00 -7.92
N HIS A 123 -11.30 -24.61 -6.78
CA HIS A 123 -11.46 -23.20 -6.38
C HIS A 123 -10.11 -22.47 -6.39
N TYR A 124 -9.10 -23.05 -5.77
CA TYR A 124 -7.77 -22.45 -5.74
C TYR A 124 -7.19 -22.19 -7.13
N ARG A 125 -7.25 -23.19 -8.02
CA ARG A 125 -6.65 -23.08 -9.36
C ARG A 125 -7.47 -22.21 -10.32
N GLN A 126 -8.81 -22.40 -10.36
CA GLN A 126 -9.67 -21.76 -11.35
C GLN A 126 -10.16 -20.38 -10.89
N HIS A 127 -10.45 -20.21 -9.60
CA HIS A 127 -10.96 -18.95 -9.09
C HIS A 127 -9.82 -18.09 -8.52
N VAL A 128 -9.03 -18.62 -7.58
CA VAL A 128 -8.02 -17.82 -6.89
C VAL A 128 -6.85 -17.47 -7.80
N LEU A 129 -6.17 -18.48 -8.39
CA LEU A 129 -4.97 -18.23 -9.21
C LEU A 129 -5.32 -17.67 -10.58
N LYS A 130 -6.21 -18.35 -11.35
CA LYS A 130 -6.50 -17.96 -12.72
C LYS A 130 -7.19 -16.61 -12.83
N GLN A 131 -8.02 -16.24 -11.85
CA GLN A 131 -8.63 -14.92 -11.80
C GLN A 131 -7.69 -13.86 -11.17
N GLY A 132 -6.52 -14.25 -10.69
CA GLY A 132 -5.56 -13.33 -10.08
C GLY A 132 -6.09 -12.67 -8.80
N LEU A 133 -6.74 -13.43 -7.92
CA LEU A 133 -7.15 -12.96 -6.60
C LEU A 133 -5.95 -12.89 -5.65
N ILE A 134 -4.88 -13.65 -5.93
CA ILE A 134 -3.55 -13.49 -5.29
C ILE A 134 -2.65 -12.82 -6.32
N GLU A 135 -2.17 -11.63 -6.02
CA GLU A 135 -1.22 -10.91 -6.88
C GLU A 135 0.22 -11.33 -6.59
N THR A 136 0.56 -11.46 -5.32
CA THR A 136 1.90 -11.83 -4.87
C THR A 136 1.87 -12.40 -3.45
N SER A 137 2.89 -13.15 -3.10
CA SER A 137 3.17 -13.53 -1.71
C SER A 137 4.44 -12.85 -1.25
N GLN A 138 4.43 -12.32 -0.04
CA GLN A 138 5.55 -11.56 0.51
C GLN A 138 5.97 -12.11 1.86
N VAL A 139 7.27 -12.09 2.12
CA VAL A 139 7.80 -12.27 3.46
C VAL A 139 7.85 -10.89 4.12
N TRP A 140 7.03 -10.69 5.14
CA TRP A 140 7.08 -9.46 5.91
C TRP A 140 8.08 -9.60 7.05
N PHE A 141 9.01 -8.67 7.13
CA PHE A 141 9.93 -8.54 8.27
C PHE A 141 10.15 -7.05 8.60
N PRO A 142 10.38 -6.71 9.86
CA PRO A 142 10.71 -5.34 10.24
C PRO A 142 12.08 -4.97 9.66
N ARG A 143 12.10 -4.04 8.71
CA ARG A 143 13.33 -3.60 8.02
C ARG A 143 14.23 -2.73 8.90
N PHE A 144 13.65 -2.09 9.91
CA PHE A 144 14.32 -1.20 10.84
C PHE A 144 13.88 -1.52 12.27
N ASP A 145 14.73 -1.18 13.25
CA ASP A 145 14.40 -1.32 14.65
C ASP A 145 13.20 -0.40 15.02
N LYS A 146 12.18 -0.99 15.60
CA LYS A 146 10.95 -0.32 16.01
C LYS A 146 11.19 0.78 17.07
N ALA A 147 12.21 0.63 17.93
CA ALA A 147 12.53 1.60 18.97
C ALA A 147 12.99 2.95 18.40
N VAL A 148 13.61 2.95 17.21
CA VAL A 148 14.19 4.14 16.58
C VAL A 148 13.48 4.56 15.30
N SER A 149 12.45 3.85 14.87
CA SER A 149 11.76 4.07 13.60
C SER A 149 10.29 4.41 13.81
N ASN A 150 9.72 5.12 12.86
CA ASN A 150 8.29 5.43 12.83
C ASN A 150 7.69 5.07 11.48
N PHE A 151 6.39 4.79 11.49
CA PHE A 151 5.59 4.79 10.29
C PHE A 151 5.01 6.18 10.04
N PHE A 152 5.04 6.55 8.78
CA PHE A 152 4.50 7.80 8.30
C PHE A 152 3.55 7.52 7.14
N ILE A 153 2.45 8.22 7.09
CA ILE A 153 1.58 8.28 5.91
C ILE A 153 1.90 9.59 5.22
N PHE A 154 2.60 9.53 4.08
CA PHE A 154 2.84 10.68 3.23
C PHE A 154 1.75 10.80 2.18
N ILE A 155 1.34 12.02 1.91
CA ILE A 155 0.41 12.37 0.82
C ILE A 155 1.18 13.29 -0.11
N PHE A 156 1.38 12.86 -1.34
CA PHE A 156 2.12 13.57 -2.38
C PHE A 156 1.17 14.10 -3.44
N ARG A 157 1.33 15.36 -3.84
CA ARG A 157 0.52 15.98 -4.89
C ARG A 157 1.39 16.33 -6.09
N PHE A 158 0.87 16.09 -7.29
CA PHE A 158 1.58 16.29 -8.55
C PHE A 158 0.75 17.16 -9.49
N ASN A 159 1.43 17.93 -10.35
CA ASN A 159 0.77 18.75 -11.36
C ASN A 159 0.23 17.92 -12.53
N ASP A 160 0.80 16.74 -12.77
CA ASP A 160 0.40 15.83 -13.84
C ASP A 160 0.68 14.38 -13.49
N GLU A 161 0.01 13.46 -14.20
CA GLU A 161 0.12 12.01 -14.01
C GLU A 161 1.52 11.48 -14.37
N GLN A 162 2.20 12.08 -15.34
CA GLN A 162 3.53 11.61 -15.75
C GLN A 162 4.55 11.78 -14.63
N LYS A 163 4.54 12.93 -13.94
CA LYS A 163 5.41 13.16 -12.78
C LYS A 163 5.06 12.22 -11.62
N MET A 164 3.76 12.00 -11.40
CA MET A 164 3.30 11.03 -10.41
C MET A 164 3.78 9.62 -10.76
N ALA A 165 3.71 9.21 -12.04
CA ALA A 165 4.16 7.90 -12.48
C ALA A 165 5.67 7.70 -12.26
N ARG A 166 6.49 8.69 -12.58
CA ARG A 166 7.94 8.66 -12.32
C ARG A 166 8.25 8.49 -10.84
N PHE A 167 7.60 9.31 -10.02
CA PHE A 167 7.78 9.25 -8.58
C PHE A 167 7.31 7.90 -8.01
N ALA A 168 6.14 7.39 -8.44
CA ALA A 168 5.64 6.09 -8.01
C ALA A 168 6.59 4.96 -8.41
N SER A 169 7.07 4.94 -9.66
CA SER A 169 8.01 3.92 -10.15
C SER A 169 9.29 3.90 -9.33
N SER A 170 9.83 5.06 -8.97
CA SER A 170 11.05 5.17 -8.17
C SER A 170 10.91 4.67 -6.73
N LEU A 171 9.68 4.42 -6.26
CA LEU A 171 9.41 3.94 -4.92
C LEU A 171 9.13 2.44 -4.82
N LEU A 172 8.94 1.74 -5.95
CA LEU A 172 8.46 0.35 -5.98
C LEU A 172 9.41 -0.68 -5.35
N ASP A 173 10.67 -0.32 -5.19
CA ASP A 173 11.73 -1.20 -4.70
C ASP A 173 12.49 -0.63 -3.49
N LYS A 174 12.06 0.50 -2.94
CA LYS A 174 12.81 1.18 -1.87
C LYS A 174 12.52 0.58 -0.50
N PRO A 175 13.56 0.36 0.32
CA PRO A 175 13.43 -0.30 1.63
C PRO A 175 12.62 0.50 2.65
N PHE A 176 12.49 1.80 2.45
CA PHE A 176 11.72 2.67 3.34
C PHE A 176 10.24 2.77 2.95
N VAL A 177 9.82 2.21 1.84
CA VAL A 177 8.42 2.20 1.39
C VAL A 177 7.78 0.88 1.75
N HIS A 178 6.66 0.93 2.45
CA HIS A 178 5.86 -0.24 2.77
C HIS A 178 4.78 -0.48 1.72
N SER A 179 4.03 0.55 1.39
CA SER A 179 2.96 0.46 0.39
C SER A 179 2.66 1.83 -0.23
N LEU A 180 2.06 1.79 -1.41
CA LEU A 180 1.64 2.94 -2.21
C LEU A 180 0.16 2.82 -2.56
N GLY A 181 -0.51 3.95 -2.71
CA GLY A 181 -1.85 4.04 -3.27
C GLY A 181 -2.07 5.39 -3.95
N LYS A 182 -3.01 5.45 -4.88
CA LYS A 182 -3.41 6.67 -5.58
C LYS A 182 -4.82 7.07 -5.17
N ILE A 183 -5.08 8.35 -5.01
CA ILE A 183 -6.44 8.88 -4.87
C ILE A 183 -7.11 8.85 -6.24
N ILE A 184 -8.29 8.22 -6.29
CA ILE A 184 -9.04 8.00 -7.54
C ILE A 184 -9.44 9.35 -8.13
N GLY A 185 -9.19 9.54 -9.43
CA GLY A 185 -9.51 10.76 -10.16
C GLY A 185 -8.56 11.93 -9.94
N GLU A 186 -7.52 11.78 -9.07
CA GLU A 186 -6.61 12.86 -8.73
C GLU A 186 -5.15 12.50 -9.00
N ASN A 187 -4.30 13.52 -9.21
CA ASN A 187 -2.85 13.37 -9.24
C ASN A 187 -2.27 13.42 -7.82
N ILE A 188 -2.86 12.62 -6.94
CA ILE A 188 -2.46 12.50 -5.54
C ILE A 188 -2.14 11.04 -5.24
N MET A 189 -0.99 10.82 -4.64
CA MET A 189 -0.56 9.51 -4.19
C MET A 189 -0.30 9.55 -2.68
N PHE A 190 -0.59 8.48 -2.00
CA PHE A 190 -0.15 8.29 -0.63
C PHE A 190 0.85 7.13 -0.57
N ALA A 191 1.74 7.21 0.42
CA ALA A 191 2.69 6.14 0.70
C ALA A 191 2.81 5.92 2.21
N HIS A 192 2.84 4.66 2.60
CA HIS A 192 3.29 4.26 3.91
C HIS A 192 4.82 4.16 3.88
N ILE A 193 5.43 5.07 4.58
CA ILE A 193 6.89 5.18 4.71
C ILE A 193 7.30 4.72 6.11
N TYR A 194 8.18 3.72 6.18
CA TYR A 194 8.77 3.25 7.42
C TYR A 194 10.25 3.61 7.44
N LEU A 195 10.63 4.52 8.33
CA LEU A 195 11.98 5.09 8.39
C LEU A 195 12.48 5.20 9.83
N PRO A 196 13.80 5.01 10.04
CA PRO A 196 14.45 5.52 11.24
C PRO A 196 14.27 7.03 11.35
N ARG A 197 14.12 7.53 12.58
CA ARG A 197 13.95 8.98 12.84
C ARG A 197 15.08 9.81 12.24
N SER A 198 16.31 9.28 12.25
CA SER A 198 17.48 9.90 11.62
C SER A 198 17.38 10.03 10.10
N GLY A 199 16.66 9.10 9.43
CA GLY A 199 16.48 9.12 7.98
C GLY A 199 15.41 10.11 7.49
N LEU A 200 14.48 10.51 8.37
CA LEU A 200 13.38 11.39 8.01
C LEU A 200 13.84 12.75 7.48
N LEU A 201 14.86 13.33 8.09
CA LEU A 201 15.38 14.64 7.65
C LEU A 201 15.94 14.54 6.23
N GLY A 202 16.79 13.54 5.96
CA GLY A 202 17.33 13.29 4.63
C GLY A 202 16.25 13.08 3.58
N PHE A 203 15.22 12.30 3.89
CA PHE A 203 14.06 12.11 3.01
C PHE A 203 13.35 13.44 2.69
N LYS A 204 13.02 14.25 3.72
CA LYS A 204 12.35 15.55 3.54
C LYS A 204 13.18 16.55 2.74
N GLU A 205 14.49 16.58 2.91
CA GLU A 205 15.40 17.42 2.12
C GLU A 205 15.32 17.07 0.62
N ARG A 206 15.24 15.78 0.28
CA ARG A 206 15.10 15.33 -1.12
C ARG A 206 13.72 15.61 -1.68
N LEU A 207 12.68 15.46 -0.89
CA LEU A 207 11.35 15.93 -1.29
C LEU A 207 11.33 17.43 -1.58
N SER A 208 12.05 18.23 -0.78
CA SER A 208 12.19 19.66 -1.04
C SER A 208 12.99 19.96 -2.34
N LYS A 209 13.98 19.14 -2.69
CA LYS A 209 14.67 19.23 -4.00
C LYS A 209 13.70 18.92 -5.16
N LEU A 210 12.86 17.87 -5.01
CA LEU A 210 11.86 17.49 -6.02
C LEU A 210 10.78 18.57 -6.20
N ILE A 211 10.38 19.28 -5.15
CA ILE A 211 9.47 20.43 -5.24
C ILE A 211 10.14 21.57 -6.03
N ARG A 212 11.38 21.94 -5.69
CA ARG A 212 12.08 23.01 -6.39
C ARG A 212 12.32 22.72 -7.86
N SER A 213 12.47 21.45 -8.23
CA SER A 213 12.60 21.02 -9.65
C SER A 213 11.26 20.88 -10.37
N GLY A 214 10.14 21.07 -9.69
CA GLY A 214 8.78 20.94 -10.23
C GLY A 214 8.34 19.50 -10.52
N LEU A 215 9.06 18.50 -10.02
CA LEU A 215 8.69 17.08 -10.12
C LEU A 215 7.63 16.69 -9.10
N LEU A 216 7.61 17.33 -7.95
CA LEU A 216 6.60 17.22 -6.91
C LEU A 216 5.99 18.61 -6.68
N GLN A 217 4.67 18.70 -6.55
CA GLN A 217 4.01 19.97 -6.25
C GLN A 217 4.11 20.31 -4.76
N ASN A 218 3.65 19.42 -3.92
CA ASN A 218 3.79 19.51 -2.47
C ASN A 218 3.59 18.14 -1.82
N TYR A 219 3.83 18.07 -0.51
CA TYR A 219 3.49 16.91 0.30
C TYR A 219 3.02 17.32 1.70
N SER A 220 2.30 16.42 2.33
CA SER A 220 2.00 16.44 3.76
C SER A 220 2.24 15.04 4.34
N TYR A 221 2.37 14.93 5.66
CA TYR A 221 2.52 13.63 6.28
C TYR A 221 1.91 13.59 7.68
N LEU A 222 1.53 12.39 8.08
CA LEU A 222 1.07 12.06 9.42
C LEU A 222 2.02 11.01 10.01
N ILE A 223 2.22 11.06 11.32
CA ILE A 223 2.95 10.02 12.06
C ILE A 223 1.90 9.01 12.52
N GLU A 224 2.09 7.75 12.19
CA GLU A 224 1.22 6.68 12.66
C GLU A 224 1.68 6.19 14.04
N ASP A 225 0.78 6.26 15.02
CA ASP A 225 1.02 5.74 16.37
C ASP A 225 0.63 4.27 16.44
N PHE A 226 1.62 3.40 16.31
CA PHE A 226 1.42 1.94 16.31
C PHE A 226 0.89 1.39 17.63
N GLU A 227 1.21 2.00 18.75
CA GLU A 227 0.77 1.50 20.07
C GLU A 227 -0.76 1.64 20.24
N LYS A 228 -1.34 2.66 19.61
CA LYS A 228 -2.79 2.85 19.63
C LYS A 228 -3.53 1.90 18.68
N ARG A 229 -2.88 1.45 17.60
CA ARG A 229 -3.49 0.55 16.61
C ARG A 229 -3.74 -0.86 17.15
N LEU A 230 -2.91 -1.34 18.08
CA LEU A 230 -3.02 -2.68 18.67
C LEU A 230 -4.02 -2.76 19.84
N LYS A 231 -4.61 -1.62 20.26
CA LYS A 231 -5.58 -1.57 21.37
C LYS A 231 -7.03 -1.37 20.90
N GLN A 232 -7.27 -1.36 19.60
CA GLN A 232 -8.59 -1.35 18.97
C GLN A 232 -8.89 -2.72 18.31
#